data_cdf4360f7c27aaf8194815491e56b63d
#
_entry.id   cdf4360f7c27aaf8194815491e56b63d
#
_cell.length_a   1.000
_cell.length_b   1.000
_cell.length_c   1.000
_cell.angle_alpha   90.00
_cell.angle_beta   90.00
_cell.angle_gamma   90.00
#
_symmetry.space_group_name_H-M   'P 1'
#
loop_
_entity.id
_entity.type
_entity.pdbx_description
1 polymer ?
#
loop_
_entity_poly.entity_id
_entity_poly.type
_entity_poly.pdbx_seq_one_letter_code
_entity_poly.pdbx_strand_id
1 'polypeptide(L)'
;DIPTDADVIVCQKMLAERARTSAPVTAQFVVIGNFLNDPALDALQTQLTTNYQMQHAAVAATNAASAAIERSPETDAWTITADDIVLGNASTDRESAIRACGKLLVDRGYVSEDYVDAMVERDHEVSVYIGNDIAIPHGTNEAKRYVQRTGVVALQYPDGIDFDGERAYVLFGIAGKG
;
A
#
# COMPACT_ATOMS: atom_id res chain seq x y z
N ASP A 1 3.89 -8.91 29.87
CA ASP A 1 5.28 -8.88 29.37
C ASP A 1 5.39 -7.77 28.31
N ILE A 2 6.52 -7.07 28.32
CA ILE A 2 6.82 -6.03 27.34
C ILE A 2 7.46 -6.73 26.12
N PRO A 3 7.00 -6.45 24.87
CA PRO A 3 7.63 -6.99 23.67
C PRO A 3 9.13 -6.62 23.61
N THR A 4 9.95 -7.55 23.15
CA THR A 4 11.42 -7.35 23.04
C THR A 4 11.83 -6.41 21.93
N ASP A 5 10.91 -6.05 21.04
CA ASP A 5 11.03 -5.16 19.88
C ASP A 5 10.29 -3.83 20.08
N ALA A 6 9.89 -3.50 21.31
CA ALA A 6 9.20 -2.26 21.59
C ALA A 6 10.15 -1.05 21.44
N ASP A 7 9.80 -0.10 20.58
CA ASP A 7 10.54 1.14 20.38
C ASP A 7 10.19 2.21 21.41
N VAL A 8 8.92 2.24 21.85
CA VAL A 8 8.40 3.20 22.82
C VAL A 8 7.57 2.49 23.88
N ILE A 9 7.80 2.82 25.13
CA ILE A 9 7.04 2.31 26.27
C ILE A 9 6.42 3.47 27.01
N VAL A 10 5.09 3.51 27.03
CA VAL A 10 4.32 4.48 27.82
C VAL A 10 3.83 3.79 29.09
N CYS A 11 4.18 4.32 30.24
CA CYS A 11 3.75 3.74 31.50
C CYS A 11 3.45 4.80 32.57
N GLN A 12 2.58 4.42 33.51
CA GLN A 12 2.35 5.26 34.68
C GLN A 12 3.57 5.27 35.62
N LYS A 13 3.74 6.39 36.35
CA LYS A 13 4.86 6.59 37.27
C LYS A 13 5.04 5.43 38.25
N MET A 14 3.96 4.83 38.73
CA MET A 14 4.00 3.69 39.67
C MET A 14 4.59 2.41 39.07
N LEU A 15 4.54 2.25 37.75
CA LEU A 15 5.00 1.07 37.03
C LEU A 15 6.35 1.28 36.34
N ALA A 16 6.90 2.49 36.39
CA ALA A 16 8.09 2.87 35.61
C ALA A 16 9.31 2.01 35.95
N GLU A 17 9.59 1.76 37.22
CA GLU A 17 10.71 0.94 37.65
C GLU A 17 10.58 -0.51 37.19
N ARG A 18 9.37 -1.08 37.33
CA ARG A 18 9.09 -2.45 36.89
C ARG A 18 9.16 -2.56 35.36
N ALA A 19 8.65 -1.58 34.64
CA ALA A 19 8.73 -1.55 33.18
C ALA A 19 10.18 -1.48 32.69
N ARG A 20 11.03 -0.68 33.31
CA ARG A 20 12.44 -0.55 32.96
C ARG A 20 13.23 -1.86 33.09
N THR A 21 12.85 -2.71 34.07
CA THR A 21 13.52 -4.00 34.32
C THR A 21 13.25 -5.03 33.21
N SER A 22 12.12 -4.87 32.49
CA SER A 22 11.68 -5.82 31.45
C SER A 22 11.73 -5.26 30.03
N ALA A 23 12.17 -4.02 29.87
CA ALA A 23 12.16 -3.32 28.59
C ALA A 23 13.43 -3.54 27.78
N PRO A 24 13.36 -3.47 26.44
CA PRO A 24 14.54 -3.39 25.60
C PRO A 24 15.40 -2.17 25.95
N VAL A 25 16.72 -2.33 25.89
CA VAL A 25 17.69 -1.27 26.23
C VAL A 25 17.54 -0.03 25.31
N THR A 26 17.01 -0.24 24.11
CA THR A 26 16.82 0.78 23.08
C THR A 26 15.47 1.50 23.17
N ALA A 27 14.53 1.01 24.00
CA ALA A 27 13.19 1.57 24.07
C ALA A 27 13.17 2.97 24.72
N GLN A 28 12.44 3.89 24.10
CA GLN A 28 12.14 5.19 24.67
C GLN A 28 11.07 5.06 25.76
N PHE A 29 11.33 5.60 26.95
CA PHE A 29 10.36 5.61 28.05
C PHE A 29 9.62 6.95 28.14
N VAL A 30 8.30 6.87 28.13
CA VAL A 30 7.41 8.00 28.41
C VAL A 30 6.62 7.70 29.68
N VAL A 31 6.96 8.38 30.76
CA VAL A 31 6.28 8.20 32.06
C VAL A 31 5.18 9.23 32.19
N ILE A 32 3.96 8.76 32.40
CA ILE A 32 2.75 9.60 32.48
C ILE A 32 2.11 9.53 33.85
N GLY A 33 1.45 10.62 34.26
CA GLY A 33 0.63 10.68 35.46
C GLY A 33 -0.81 10.25 35.22
N ASN A 34 -1.35 10.59 34.05
CA ASN A 34 -2.73 10.28 33.66
C ASN A 34 -2.83 9.98 32.17
N PHE A 35 -3.52 8.89 31.80
CA PHE A 35 -3.72 8.48 30.40
C PHE A 35 -4.66 9.40 29.60
N LEU A 36 -5.48 10.20 30.28
CA LEU A 36 -6.50 11.01 29.59
C LEU A 36 -6.00 12.43 29.20
N ASN A 37 -5.04 12.96 29.93
CA ASN A 37 -4.59 14.34 29.69
C ASN A 37 -3.20 14.54 30.31
N ASP A 38 -2.17 14.01 29.68
CA ASP A 38 -0.79 14.17 30.14
C ASP A 38 0.05 14.85 29.05
N PRO A 39 0.71 15.98 29.35
CA PRO A 39 1.54 16.69 28.37
C PRO A 39 2.63 15.84 27.73
N ALA A 40 3.07 14.77 28.41
CA ALA A 40 4.05 13.84 27.85
C ALA A 40 3.48 13.00 26.71
N LEU A 41 2.17 12.71 26.70
CA LEU A 41 1.48 12.06 25.59
C LEU A 41 1.36 12.98 24.37
N ASP A 42 1.04 14.25 24.58
CA ASP A 42 0.95 15.24 23.51
C ASP A 42 2.33 15.46 22.85
N ALA A 43 3.37 15.52 23.68
CA ALA A 43 4.75 15.63 23.21
C ALA A 43 5.17 14.39 22.40
N LEU A 44 4.83 13.19 22.87
CA LEU A 44 5.10 11.93 22.16
C LEU A 44 4.36 11.89 20.81
N GLN A 45 3.08 12.26 20.80
CA GLN A 45 2.28 12.31 19.57
C GLN A 45 2.90 13.29 18.55
N THR A 46 3.30 14.46 18.99
CA THR A 46 3.96 15.45 18.14
C THR A 46 5.28 14.90 17.58
N GLN A 47 6.10 14.27 18.43
CA GLN A 47 7.36 13.66 18.02
C GLN A 47 7.17 12.56 16.98
N LEU A 48 6.23 11.65 17.22
CA LEU A 48 5.93 10.56 16.30
C LEU A 48 5.38 11.08 14.97
N THR A 49 4.49 12.07 14.99
CA THR A 49 3.97 12.70 13.77
C THR A 49 5.07 13.40 12.98
N THR A 50 5.96 14.13 13.66
CA THR A 50 7.08 14.82 13.01
C THR A 50 8.07 13.84 12.41
N ASN A 51 8.43 12.77 13.13
CA ASN A 51 9.31 11.73 12.63
C ASN A 51 8.69 11.01 11.42
N TYR A 52 7.40 10.69 11.49
CA TYR A 52 6.67 10.11 10.38
C TYR A 52 6.71 11.02 9.14
N GLN A 53 6.42 12.32 9.31
CA GLN A 53 6.47 13.29 8.20
C GLN A 53 7.88 13.46 7.63
N MET A 54 8.92 13.49 8.48
CA MET A 54 10.31 13.57 8.01
C MET A 54 10.74 12.32 7.24
N GLN A 55 10.37 11.12 7.69
CA GLN A 55 10.64 9.88 6.98
C GLN A 55 9.93 9.84 5.63
N HIS A 56 8.65 10.25 5.57
CA HIS A 56 7.90 10.31 4.33
C HIS A 56 8.38 11.43 3.40
N ALA A 57 8.82 12.57 3.93
CA ALA A 57 9.45 13.62 3.13
C ALA A 57 10.80 13.17 2.55
N ALA A 58 11.59 12.43 3.32
CA ALA A 58 12.85 11.85 2.85
C ALA A 58 12.61 10.79 1.75
N VAL A 59 11.58 9.92 1.92
CA VAL A 59 11.16 8.96 0.91
C VAL A 59 10.64 9.66 -0.34
N ALA A 60 9.84 10.73 -0.19
CA ALA A 60 9.36 11.53 -1.31
C ALA A 60 10.51 12.25 -2.04
N ALA A 61 11.50 12.78 -1.32
CA ALA A 61 12.69 13.39 -1.91
C ALA A 61 13.57 12.36 -2.64
N THR A 62 13.70 11.14 -2.08
CA THR A 62 14.41 10.03 -2.71
C THR A 62 13.68 9.55 -3.96
N ASN A 63 12.35 9.47 -3.92
CA ASN A 63 11.52 9.13 -5.07
C ASN A 63 11.56 10.21 -6.16
N ALA A 64 11.59 11.50 -5.78
CA ALA A 64 11.77 12.60 -6.73
C ALA A 64 13.17 12.59 -7.37
N ALA A 65 14.22 12.25 -6.61
CA ALA A 65 15.57 12.07 -7.13
C ALA A 65 15.68 10.81 -8.04
N SER A 66 14.94 9.73 -7.71
CA SER A 66 14.85 8.53 -8.55
C SER A 66 14.06 8.78 -9.85
N ALA A 67 13.07 9.69 -9.84
CA ALA A 67 12.34 10.07 -11.04
C ALA A 67 13.22 10.88 -12.04
N ALA A 68 14.32 11.47 -11.58
CA ALA A 68 15.31 12.17 -12.39
C ALA A 68 16.41 11.25 -12.97
N ILE A 69 16.44 9.97 -12.58
CA ILE A 69 17.28 8.96 -13.24
C ILE A 69 16.63 8.67 -14.58
N GLU A 70 17.25 9.17 -15.65
CA GLU A 70 16.87 8.91 -17.03
C GLU A 70 16.58 7.42 -17.22
N ARG A 71 15.40 7.12 -17.76
CA ARG A 71 15.01 5.76 -18.14
C ARG A 71 16.02 5.25 -19.17
N SER A 72 17.00 4.49 -18.71
CA SER A 72 17.82 3.70 -19.60
C SER A 72 16.93 2.64 -20.27
N PRO A 73 16.94 2.52 -21.60
CA PRO A 73 16.03 1.62 -22.32
C PRO A 73 16.36 0.12 -22.17
N GLU A 74 17.25 -0.29 -21.30
CA GLU A 74 17.81 -1.65 -21.27
C GLU A 74 17.76 -2.40 -19.92
N THR A 75 16.88 -2.03 -19.01
CA THR A 75 16.59 -2.93 -17.88
C THR A 75 15.10 -3.24 -17.86
N ASP A 76 14.74 -4.50 -18.04
CA ASP A 76 13.40 -5.10 -17.81
C ASP A 76 12.95 -4.98 -16.33
N ALA A 77 13.55 -4.11 -15.56
CA ALA A 77 13.17 -3.83 -14.18
C ALA A 77 11.92 -2.93 -14.17
N TRP A 78 10.78 -3.54 -13.98
CA TRP A 78 9.54 -2.80 -13.70
C TRP A 78 9.62 -2.16 -12.30
N THR A 79 9.23 -0.90 -12.20
CA THR A 79 9.17 -0.17 -10.94
C THR A 79 7.82 0.52 -10.86
N ILE A 80 7.09 0.30 -9.77
CA ILE A 80 5.86 1.04 -9.49
C ILE A 80 6.23 2.47 -9.07
N THR A 81 5.53 3.45 -9.62
CA THR A 81 5.71 4.88 -9.33
C THR A 81 4.44 5.45 -8.70
N ALA A 82 4.50 6.68 -8.17
CA ALA A 82 3.32 7.34 -7.64
C ALA A 82 2.18 7.48 -8.67
N ASP A 83 2.52 7.61 -9.95
CA ASP A 83 1.54 7.71 -11.04
C ASP A 83 0.82 6.38 -11.33
N ASP A 84 1.35 5.26 -10.87
CA ASP A 84 0.75 3.93 -10.98
C ASP A 84 -0.22 3.64 -9.81
N ILE A 85 -0.38 4.59 -8.87
CA ILE A 85 -1.16 4.42 -7.65
C ILE A 85 -2.27 5.46 -7.60
N VAL A 86 -3.51 5.01 -7.40
CA VAL A 86 -4.68 5.89 -7.19
C VAL A 86 -5.32 5.56 -5.85
N LEU A 87 -5.37 6.55 -4.96
CA LEU A 87 -5.93 6.42 -3.63
C LEU A 87 -7.32 7.07 -3.54
N GLY A 88 -8.15 6.58 -2.62
CA GLY A 88 -9.41 7.21 -2.28
C GLY A 88 -10.48 7.11 -3.38
N ASN A 89 -10.47 6.06 -4.20
CA ASN A 89 -11.51 5.84 -5.20
C ASN A 89 -12.86 5.62 -4.53
N ALA A 90 -13.93 6.16 -5.13
CA ALA A 90 -15.30 5.86 -4.71
C ALA A 90 -15.60 4.38 -4.96
N SER A 91 -16.35 3.77 -4.04
CA SER A 91 -16.80 2.39 -4.21
C SER A 91 -17.69 2.25 -5.45
N THR A 92 -17.56 1.14 -6.14
CA THR A 92 -18.28 0.79 -7.35
C THR A 92 -18.52 -0.72 -7.39
N ASP A 93 -19.13 -1.23 -8.45
CA ASP A 93 -19.24 -2.68 -8.67
C ASP A 93 -17.88 -3.29 -9.05
N ARG A 94 -17.79 -4.60 -8.89
CA ARG A 94 -16.57 -5.41 -9.12
C ARG A 94 -16.01 -5.24 -10.53
N GLU A 95 -16.87 -5.33 -11.54
CA GLU A 95 -16.43 -5.22 -12.94
C GLU A 95 -15.89 -3.82 -13.23
N SER A 96 -16.59 -2.78 -12.78
CA SER A 96 -16.12 -1.39 -12.93
C SER A 96 -14.78 -1.13 -12.25
N ALA A 97 -14.55 -1.72 -11.08
CA ALA A 97 -13.25 -1.63 -10.38
C ALA A 97 -12.13 -2.33 -11.16
N ILE A 98 -12.40 -3.51 -11.73
CA ILE A 98 -11.44 -4.24 -12.59
C ILE A 98 -11.15 -3.43 -13.85
N ARG A 99 -12.16 -2.88 -14.50
CA ARG A 99 -11.99 -2.01 -15.68
C ARG A 99 -11.21 -0.74 -15.36
N ALA A 100 -11.37 -0.16 -14.17
CA ALA A 100 -10.57 0.98 -13.73
C ALA A 100 -9.09 0.62 -13.61
N CYS A 101 -8.74 -0.55 -13.07
CA CYS A 101 -7.37 -1.07 -13.08
C CYS A 101 -6.85 -1.21 -14.51
N GLY A 102 -7.63 -1.82 -15.40
CA GLY A 102 -7.29 -2.01 -16.80
C GLY A 102 -7.05 -0.69 -17.51
N LYS A 103 -7.94 0.29 -17.31
CA LYS A 103 -7.79 1.62 -17.88
C LYS A 103 -6.49 2.30 -17.42
N LEU A 104 -6.16 2.22 -16.14
CA LEU A 104 -4.90 2.78 -15.63
C LEU A 104 -3.69 2.07 -16.27
N LEU A 105 -3.73 0.76 -16.46
CA LEU A 105 -2.68 0.01 -17.18
C LEU A 105 -2.53 0.51 -18.63
N VAL A 106 -3.64 0.82 -19.32
CA VAL A 106 -3.64 1.41 -20.69
C VAL A 106 -3.04 2.81 -20.66
N ASP A 107 -3.52 3.68 -19.77
CA ASP A 107 -3.07 5.07 -19.65
C ASP A 107 -1.56 5.15 -19.33
N ARG A 108 -1.03 4.14 -18.63
CA ARG A 108 0.41 4.00 -18.34
C ARG A 108 1.20 3.32 -19.46
N GLY A 109 0.55 2.86 -20.51
CA GLY A 109 1.18 2.19 -21.66
C GLY A 109 1.75 0.80 -21.32
N TYR A 110 1.18 0.11 -20.33
CA TYR A 110 1.54 -1.27 -20.01
C TYR A 110 0.85 -2.27 -20.94
N VAL A 111 -0.39 -1.95 -21.36
CA VAL A 111 -1.23 -2.82 -22.21
C VAL A 111 -1.99 -1.99 -23.24
N SER A 112 -2.55 -2.67 -24.27
CA SER A 112 -3.56 -2.09 -25.15
C SER A 112 -4.96 -2.24 -24.58
N GLU A 113 -5.95 -1.49 -25.14
CA GLU A 113 -7.35 -1.46 -24.64
C GLU A 113 -8.00 -2.84 -24.60
N ASP A 114 -7.69 -3.72 -25.53
CA ASP A 114 -8.24 -5.08 -25.58
C ASP A 114 -7.90 -5.93 -24.33
N TYR A 115 -6.89 -5.54 -23.57
CA TYR A 115 -6.51 -6.21 -22.32
C TYR A 115 -7.56 -6.05 -21.24
N VAL A 116 -8.29 -4.93 -21.24
CA VAL A 116 -9.27 -4.59 -20.20
C VAL A 116 -10.42 -5.60 -20.16
N ASP A 117 -10.95 -5.97 -21.33
CA ASP A 117 -12.02 -6.97 -21.41
C ASP A 117 -11.52 -8.35 -20.96
N ALA A 118 -10.29 -8.71 -21.30
CA ALA A 118 -9.69 -9.96 -20.86
C ALA A 118 -9.42 -10.02 -19.33
N MET A 119 -9.28 -8.88 -18.66
CA MET A 119 -9.23 -8.82 -17.19
C MET A 119 -10.57 -9.18 -16.56
N VAL A 120 -11.67 -8.68 -17.14
CA VAL A 120 -13.03 -8.99 -16.69
C VAL A 120 -13.35 -10.48 -16.99
N GLU A 121 -13.02 -10.97 -18.20
CA GLU A 121 -13.17 -12.39 -18.56
C GLU A 121 -12.45 -13.29 -17.58
N ARG A 122 -11.20 -12.98 -17.23
CA ARG A 122 -10.39 -13.74 -16.27
C ARG A 122 -11.03 -13.82 -14.90
N ASP A 123 -11.62 -12.73 -14.41
CA ASP A 123 -12.31 -12.69 -13.13
C ASP A 123 -13.61 -13.52 -13.13
N HIS A 124 -14.31 -13.58 -14.28
CA HIS A 124 -15.49 -14.45 -14.44
C HIS A 124 -15.14 -15.93 -14.45
N GLU A 125 -13.95 -16.32 -14.93
CA GLU A 125 -13.48 -17.70 -14.88
C GLU A 125 -13.13 -18.14 -13.46
N VAL A 126 -12.36 -17.31 -12.76
CA VAL A 126 -11.92 -17.52 -11.38
C VAL A 126 -11.70 -16.16 -10.75
N SER A 127 -12.35 -15.92 -9.61
CA SER A 127 -12.22 -14.67 -8.87
C SER A 127 -10.77 -14.23 -8.70
N VAL A 128 -10.51 -12.96 -8.96
CA VAL A 128 -9.19 -12.35 -8.77
C VAL A 128 -8.96 -11.87 -7.33
N TYR A 129 -9.92 -12.08 -6.42
CA TYR A 129 -9.73 -11.88 -4.98
C TYR A 129 -8.82 -12.95 -4.40
N ILE A 130 -7.80 -12.54 -3.65
CA ILE A 130 -6.79 -13.47 -3.09
C ILE A 130 -6.83 -13.56 -1.56
N GLY A 131 -7.82 -12.93 -0.93
CA GLY A 131 -7.88 -12.81 0.52
C GLY A 131 -7.16 -11.58 1.06
N ASN A 132 -7.20 -11.39 2.37
CA ASN A 132 -6.55 -10.28 3.06
C ASN A 132 -6.87 -8.90 2.48
N ASP A 133 -8.14 -8.70 2.10
CA ASP A 133 -8.63 -7.42 1.57
C ASP A 133 -8.01 -7.00 0.22
N ILE A 134 -7.43 -7.94 -0.53
CA ILE A 134 -6.70 -7.68 -1.77
C ILE A 134 -7.31 -8.47 -2.94
N ALA A 135 -7.41 -7.79 -4.10
CA ALA A 135 -7.64 -8.44 -5.38
C ALA A 135 -6.49 -8.11 -6.37
N ILE A 136 -6.25 -9.02 -7.31
CA ILE A 136 -5.19 -8.92 -8.31
C ILE A 136 -5.74 -9.02 -9.75
N PRO A 137 -6.50 -8.04 -10.25
CA PRO A 137 -6.98 -8.05 -11.63
C PRO A 137 -5.85 -8.21 -12.64
N HIS A 138 -5.99 -9.17 -13.53
CA HIS A 138 -5.04 -9.45 -14.61
C HIS A 138 -5.77 -10.12 -15.78
N GLY A 139 -5.20 -10.08 -16.98
CA GLY A 139 -5.81 -10.68 -18.14
C GLY A 139 -5.62 -12.21 -18.24
N THR A 140 -6.38 -12.84 -19.13
CA THR A 140 -6.21 -14.26 -19.48
C THR A 140 -4.84 -14.55 -20.11
N ASN A 141 -4.46 -15.82 -20.23
CA ASN A 141 -3.19 -16.19 -20.87
C ASN A 141 -3.12 -15.73 -22.33
N GLU A 142 -4.23 -15.77 -23.05
CA GLU A 142 -4.35 -15.33 -24.44
C GLU A 142 -4.16 -13.82 -24.57
N ALA A 143 -4.51 -13.06 -23.53
CA ALA A 143 -4.37 -11.62 -23.50
C ALA A 143 -2.92 -11.14 -23.33
N LYS A 144 -1.95 -12.01 -23.07
CA LYS A 144 -0.52 -11.65 -23.02
C LYS A 144 -0.04 -10.93 -24.26
N ARG A 145 -0.64 -11.21 -25.43
CA ARG A 145 -0.35 -10.52 -26.70
C ARG A 145 -0.66 -9.01 -26.66
N TYR A 146 -1.52 -8.56 -25.75
CA TYR A 146 -1.89 -7.16 -25.56
C TYR A 146 -0.95 -6.43 -24.59
N VAL A 147 -0.05 -7.18 -23.92
CA VAL A 147 0.92 -6.60 -22.98
C VAL A 147 2.09 -6.00 -23.75
N GLN A 148 2.29 -4.72 -23.61
CA GLN A 148 3.39 -3.98 -24.24
C GLN A 148 4.65 -4.05 -23.39
N ARG A 149 4.49 -3.90 -22.06
CA ARG A 149 5.57 -4.04 -21.07
C ARG A 149 5.02 -4.49 -19.72
N THR A 150 5.84 -5.14 -18.92
CA THR A 150 5.47 -5.54 -17.57
C THR A 150 5.21 -4.28 -16.71
N GLY A 151 4.12 -4.33 -15.93
CA GLY A 151 3.78 -3.25 -15.01
C GLY A 151 2.69 -3.65 -14.02
N VAL A 152 2.61 -2.89 -12.95
CA VAL A 152 1.60 -3.04 -11.90
C VAL A 152 1.04 -1.67 -11.58
N VAL A 153 -0.26 -1.61 -11.39
CA VAL A 153 -0.97 -0.43 -10.87
C VAL A 153 -1.71 -0.78 -9.60
N ALA A 154 -1.93 0.19 -8.71
CA ALA A 154 -2.65 -0.02 -7.46
C ALA A 154 -3.81 0.99 -7.32
N LEU A 155 -5.01 0.48 -7.08
CA LEU A 155 -6.20 1.29 -6.81
C LEU A 155 -6.71 0.98 -5.41
N GLN A 156 -6.88 2.01 -4.58
CA GLN A 156 -7.46 1.88 -3.25
C GLN A 156 -8.91 2.33 -3.25
N TYR A 157 -9.76 1.53 -2.62
CA TYR A 157 -11.18 1.80 -2.38
C TYR A 157 -11.46 1.76 -0.87
N PRO A 158 -11.55 2.92 -0.20
CA PRO A 158 -11.72 2.99 1.26
C PRO A 158 -12.97 2.28 1.78
N ASP A 159 -14.04 2.23 0.99
CA ASP A 159 -15.29 1.54 1.33
C ASP A 159 -15.32 0.07 0.87
N GLY A 160 -14.27 -0.36 0.19
CA GLY A 160 -14.10 -1.72 -0.36
C GLY A 160 -14.97 -2.00 -1.57
N ILE A 161 -14.56 -3.01 -2.34
CA ILE A 161 -15.28 -3.58 -3.49
C ILE A 161 -15.70 -5.00 -3.10
N ASP A 162 -16.95 -5.35 -3.37
CA ASP A 162 -17.49 -6.68 -3.09
C ASP A 162 -17.04 -7.69 -4.15
N PHE A 163 -16.44 -8.79 -3.68
CA PHE A 163 -16.05 -9.96 -4.46
C PHE A 163 -16.77 -11.19 -3.88
N ASP A 164 -18.03 -11.38 -4.25
CA ASP A 164 -18.87 -12.51 -3.82
C ASP A 164 -19.04 -12.63 -2.29
N GLY A 165 -19.19 -11.47 -1.60
CA GLY A 165 -19.35 -11.39 -0.14
C GLY A 165 -18.07 -11.11 0.62
N GLU A 166 -16.91 -11.18 -0.03
CA GLU A 166 -15.62 -10.75 0.51
C GLU A 166 -15.28 -9.35 0.02
N ARG A 167 -14.60 -8.54 0.83
CA ARG A 167 -14.26 -7.16 0.44
C ARG A 167 -12.79 -7.00 0.12
N ALA A 168 -12.51 -6.41 -1.04
CA ALA A 168 -11.16 -5.94 -1.40
C ALA A 168 -11.08 -4.42 -1.25
N TYR A 169 -10.11 -3.94 -0.48
CA TYR A 169 -9.83 -2.51 -0.30
C TYR A 169 -8.70 -2.02 -1.19
N VAL A 170 -7.88 -2.94 -1.70
CA VAL A 170 -6.80 -2.63 -2.64
C VAL A 170 -6.84 -3.60 -3.80
N LEU A 171 -6.84 -3.05 -5.02
CA LEU A 171 -6.75 -3.82 -6.26
C LEU A 171 -5.40 -3.55 -6.91
N PHE A 172 -4.63 -4.60 -7.19
CA PHE A 172 -3.38 -4.54 -7.97
C PHE A 172 -3.64 -5.02 -9.39
N GLY A 173 -3.76 -4.10 -10.34
CA GLY A 173 -3.85 -4.44 -11.77
C GLY A 173 -2.48 -4.86 -12.29
N ILE A 174 -2.38 -6.05 -12.88
CA ILE A 174 -1.10 -6.64 -13.30
C ILE A 174 -1.05 -6.84 -14.80
N ALA A 175 0.03 -6.38 -15.44
CA ALA A 175 0.42 -6.67 -16.80
C ALA A 175 1.76 -7.40 -16.81
N GLY A 176 1.78 -8.69 -17.12
CA GLY A 176 2.99 -9.52 -17.19
C GLY A 176 3.35 -9.83 -18.64
N LYS A 177 4.49 -9.31 -19.12
CA LYS A 177 5.07 -9.68 -20.41
C LYS A 177 5.92 -10.93 -20.20
N GLY A 178 5.43 -12.08 -20.66
CA GLY A 178 6.11 -13.37 -20.58
C GLY A 178 6.66 -13.82 -21.92
#